data_f85f1228cb5f7f85ec34003965e95738
#
_entry.id   f85f1228cb5f7f85ec34003965e95738
#
_cell.length_a   1.000
_cell.length_b   1.000
_cell.length_c   1.000
_cell.angle_alpha   90.00
_cell.angle_beta   90.00
_cell.angle_gamma   90.00
#
_symmetry.space_group_name_H-M   'P 1'
#
loop_
_entity.id
_entity.type
_entity.pdbx_description
1 polymer ?
#
loop_
_entity_poly.entity_id
_entity_poly.type
_entity_poly.pdbx_seq_one_letter_code
_entity_poly.pdbx_strand_id
1 'polypeptide(L)'
;MRGLYSSKTKIRNQIFTEVARFAYEGGDYSKFENLPYEIIPGEISTYRESIFLERAIVGERLRLAMGLPLLPVSKQAPISTGVEESMIDEKVYDPPLINIIKFACHKCAEKRVVVTDGCQGCLEHPCTEVCPKGAISIVHGKSHIDDEKCIKCGKCQGACPYNALIKQER
;
A
#
# COMPACT_ATOMS: atom_id res chain seq x y z
N MET A 1 14.70 -6.66 4.51
CA MET A 1 15.51 -6.12 3.40
C MET A 1 16.37 -4.96 3.93
N ARG A 2 17.31 -5.24 4.80
CA ARG A 2 18.25 -4.24 5.29
C ARG A 2 19.42 -4.17 4.29
N GLY A 3 19.74 -2.98 3.79
CA GLY A 3 20.92 -2.74 2.94
C GLY A 3 20.66 -2.54 1.43
N LEU A 4 19.43 -2.69 0.93
CA LEU A 4 19.14 -2.40 -0.46
C LEU A 4 18.77 -0.91 -0.63
N TYR A 5 19.59 -0.18 -1.37
CA TYR A 5 19.29 1.19 -1.79
C TYR A 5 18.23 1.15 -2.89
N SER A 6 17.02 1.57 -2.58
CA SER A 6 15.89 1.58 -3.50
C SER A 6 15.50 3.02 -3.87
N SER A 7 14.70 3.18 -4.93
CA SER A 7 14.11 4.49 -5.28
C SER A 7 13.35 5.12 -4.11
N LYS A 8 12.69 4.29 -3.31
CA LYS A 8 11.98 4.75 -2.09
C LYS A 8 12.94 5.29 -1.02
N THR A 9 14.13 4.68 -0.88
CA THR A 9 15.19 5.17 0.02
C THR A 9 15.73 6.51 -0.46
N LYS A 10 15.95 6.65 -1.78
CA LYS A 10 16.38 7.89 -2.40
C LYS A 10 15.39 9.03 -2.10
N ILE A 11 14.10 8.81 -2.38
CA ILE A 11 13.05 9.81 -2.13
C ILE A 11 12.99 10.19 -0.65
N ARG A 12 13.09 9.21 0.26
CA ARG A 12 13.10 9.49 1.70
C ARG A 12 14.29 10.39 2.09
N ASN A 13 15.48 10.08 1.59
CA ASN A 13 16.67 10.89 1.86
C ASN A 13 16.52 12.31 1.32
N GLN A 14 15.98 12.48 0.12
CA GLN A 14 15.68 13.79 -0.43
C GLN A 14 14.71 14.59 0.45
N ILE A 15 13.62 13.97 0.91
CA ILE A 15 12.65 14.59 1.80
C ILE A 15 13.33 15.09 3.08
N PHE A 16 14.12 14.25 3.75
CA PHE A 16 14.82 14.66 4.97
C PHE A 16 15.87 15.73 4.71
N THR A 17 16.55 15.68 3.56
CA THR A 17 17.52 16.71 3.17
C THR A 17 16.85 18.06 2.98
N GLU A 18 15.71 18.11 2.29
CA GLU A 18 14.99 19.36 2.06
C GLU A 18 14.43 19.95 3.37
N VAL A 19 13.84 19.09 4.22
CA VAL A 19 13.37 19.55 5.54
C VAL A 19 14.52 20.08 6.41
N ALA A 20 15.66 19.36 6.45
CA ALA A 20 16.82 19.80 7.20
C ALA A 20 17.40 21.11 6.62
N ARG A 21 17.55 21.20 5.29
CA ARG A 21 18.01 22.42 4.63
C ARG A 21 17.17 23.62 5.04
N PHE A 22 15.86 23.45 4.97
CA PHE A 22 14.91 24.50 5.31
C PHE A 22 15.00 24.91 6.79
N ALA A 23 15.18 23.95 7.69
CA ALA A 23 15.35 24.22 9.12
C ALA A 23 16.62 25.04 9.42
N TYR A 24 17.71 24.85 8.64
CA TYR A 24 18.95 25.61 8.79
C TYR A 24 18.94 26.97 8.10
N GLU A 25 18.41 27.04 6.89
CA GLU A 25 18.42 28.26 6.08
C GLU A 25 17.28 29.21 6.43
N GLY A 26 16.20 28.67 6.99
CA GLY A 26 14.97 29.41 7.22
C GLY A 26 14.27 29.73 5.88
N GLY A 27 13.16 30.43 5.96
CA GLY A 27 12.49 30.95 4.79
C GLY A 27 10.97 30.78 4.80
N ASP A 28 10.35 30.96 3.63
CA ASP A 28 8.91 30.85 3.46
C ASP A 28 8.48 29.39 3.28
N TYR A 29 7.66 28.90 4.18
CA TYR A 29 7.13 27.52 4.17
C TYR A 29 6.25 27.22 2.96
N SER A 30 5.80 28.22 2.20
CA SER A 30 5.07 28.02 0.95
C SER A 30 5.87 27.21 -0.09
N LYS A 31 7.19 27.20 -0.01
CA LYS A 31 8.07 26.39 -0.86
C LYS A 31 7.81 24.89 -0.73
N PHE A 32 7.34 24.43 0.44
CA PHE A 32 7.03 23.02 0.67
C PHE A 32 5.92 22.51 -0.26
N GLU A 33 5.06 23.38 -0.73
CA GLU A 33 3.97 23.02 -1.65
C GLU A 33 4.50 22.54 -3.01
N ASN A 34 5.66 23.04 -3.43
CA ASN A 34 6.30 22.68 -4.70
C ASN A 34 7.25 21.48 -4.59
N LEU A 35 7.75 21.18 -3.39
CA LEU A 35 8.70 20.07 -3.19
C LEU A 35 8.23 18.71 -3.72
N PRO A 36 6.96 18.30 -3.61
CA PRO A 36 6.50 17.06 -4.22
C PRO A 36 6.73 17.02 -5.74
N TYR A 37 6.66 18.14 -6.43
CA TYR A 37 6.89 18.25 -7.87
C TYR A 37 8.38 18.27 -8.23
N GLU A 38 9.20 18.80 -7.36
CA GLU A 38 10.67 18.81 -7.54
C GLU A 38 11.27 17.43 -7.25
N ILE A 39 10.77 16.72 -6.22
CA ILE A 39 11.22 15.38 -5.83
C ILE A 39 10.71 14.32 -6.82
N ILE A 40 9.49 14.49 -7.33
CA ILE A 40 8.87 13.62 -8.35
C ILE A 40 8.57 14.47 -9.60
N PRO A 41 9.59 14.72 -10.44
CA PRO A 41 9.43 15.51 -11.66
C PRO A 41 8.76 14.70 -12.78
N GLY A 42 8.27 15.41 -13.80
CA GLY A 42 7.70 14.79 -15.00
C GLY A 42 6.22 14.45 -14.85
N GLU A 43 5.70 13.66 -15.78
CA GLU A 43 4.26 13.32 -15.88
C GLU A 43 4.00 11.82 -15.75
N ILE A 44 5.05 11.00 -15.81
CA ILE A 44 4.93 9.53 -15.77
C ILE A 44 5.32 9.03 -14.39
N SER A 45 4.44 8.22 -13.81
CA SER A 45 4.69 7.57 -12.52
C SER A 45 5.82 6.53 -12.63
N THR A 46 6.61 6.40 -11.56
CA THR A 46 7.78 5.51 -11.53
C THR A 46 7.66 4.32 -10.59
N TYR A 47 6.89 4.45 -9.51
CA TYR A 47 6.77 3.40 -8.49
C TYR A 47 5.36 3.22 -7.93
N ARG A 48 4.38 3.97 -8.43
CA ARG A 48 2.94 3.85 -8.12
C ARG A 48 2.12 3.90 -9.40
N GLU A 49 0.83 3.67 -9.27
CA GLU A 49 -0.12 3.68 -10.39
C GLU A 49 -0.33 5.08 -11.00
N SER A 50 -0.08 6.13 -10.22
CA SER A 50 -0.30 7.51 -10.63
C SER A 50 0.77 8.43 -10.05
N ILE A 51 1.24 9.39 -10.86
CA ILE A 51 2.17 10.43 -10.41
C ILE A 51 1.55 11.33 -9.34
N PHE A 52 0.24 11.56 -9.41
CA PHE A 52 -0.47 12.32 -8.38
C PHE A 52 -0.42 11.61 -7.03
N LEU A 53 -0.56 10.28 -7.02
CA LEU A 53 -0.41 9.47 -5.82
C LEU A 53 1.02 9.50 -5.27
N GLU A 54 2.03 9.45 -6.14
CA GLU A 54 3.44 9.57 -5.75
C GLU A 54 3.71 10.92 -5.06
N ARG A 55 3.24 12.01 -5.64
CA ARG A 55 3.37 13.36 -5.08
C ARG A 55 2.59 13.55 -3.78
N ALA A 56 1.39 13.02 -3.70
CA ALA A 56 0.60 13.04 -2.46
C ALA A 56 1.33 12.29 -1.32
N ILE A 57 1.95 11.14 -1.61
CA ILE A 57 2.76 10.40 -0.64
C ILE A 57 3.98 11.22 -0.19
N VAL A 58 4.63 11.94 -1.10
CA VAL A 58 5.76 12.82 -0.76
C VAL A 58 5.29 13.97 0.12
N GLY A 59 4.16 14.59 -0.18
CA GLY A 59 3.58 15.66 0.63
C GLY A 59 3.32 15.22 2.07
N GLU A 60 2.67 14.07 2.27
CA GLU A 60 2.45 13.53 3.61
C GLU A 60 3.75 13.15 4.33
N ARG A 61 4.75 12.66 3.60
CA ARG A 61 6.07 12.39 4.19
C ARG A 61 6.83 13.65 4.59
N LEU A 62 6.68 14.73 3.83
CA LEU A 62 7.23 16.04 4.20
C LEU A 62 6.60 16.50 5.52
N ARG A 63 5.28 16.42 5.67
CA ARG A 63 4.58 16.75 6.91
C ARG A 63 5.12 15.94 8.10
N LEU A 64 5.18 14.61 7.93
CA LEU A 64 5.72 13.74 8.97
C LEU A 64 7.19 14.03 9.31
N ALA A 65 8.00 14.41 8.32
CA ALA A 65 9.39 14.79 8.54
C ALA A 65 9.53 16.12 9.29
N MET A 66 8.56 17.03 9.15
CA MET A 66 8.44 18.25 9.93
C MET A 66 7.82 18.05 11.33
N GLY A 67 7.46 16.80 11.68
CA GLY A 67 6.79 16.50 12.95
C GLY A 67 5.29 16.85 12.97
N LEU A 68 4.68 17.04 11.81
CA LEU A 68 3.26 17.34 11.67
C LEU A 68 2.42 16.08 11.52
N PRO A 69 1.16 16.07 11.96
CA PRO A 69 0.24 14.97 11.71
C PRO A 69 -0.13 14.89 10.23
N LEU A 70 -0.61 13.72 9.78
CA LEU A 70 -1.17 13.54 8.46
C LEU A 70 -2.38 14.46 8.24
N LEU A 71 -2.56 14.93 7.01
CA LEU A 71 -3.76 15.68 6.65
C LEU A 71 -4.99 14.75 6.63
N PRO A 72 -6.14 15.21 7.15
CA PRO A 72 -7.38 14.47 7.01
C PRO A 72 -7.81 14.45 5.54
N VAL A 73 -8.17 13.27 5.03
CA VAL A 73 -8.56 13.06 3.62
C VAL A 73 -9.77 13.92 3.20
N SER A 74 -10.59 14.31 4.17
CA SER A 74 -11.80 15.11 3.95
C SER A 74 -11.56 16.62 3.82
N LYS A 75 -10.34 17.08 4.09
CA LYS A 75 -10.04 18.51 4.12
C LYS A 75 -8.77 18.81 3.34
N GLN A 76 -8.88 19.64 2.33
CA GLN A 76 -7.73 20.17 1.62
C GLN A 76 -7.03 21.23 2.49
N ALA A 77 -5.73 21.09 2.66
CA ALA A 77 -4.90 22.07 3.35
C ALA A 77 -3.48 22.07 2.76
N PRO A 78 -2.74 23.17 2.83
CA PRO A 78 -1.34 23.24 2.48
C PRO A 78 -0.48 22.22 3.26
N ILE A 79 0.60 21.75 2.64
CA ILE A 79 1.57 20.83 3.29
C ILE A 79 2.17 21.46 4.55
N SER A 80 2.40 22.76 4.51
CA SER A 80 2.96 23.55 5.60
C SER A 80 1.99 23.85 6.75
N THR A 81 0.70 23.52 6.62
CA THR A 81 -0.29 23.81 7.65
C THR A 81 0.09 23.25 9.01
N GLY A 82 0.17 24.11 10.02
CA GLY A 82 0.52 23.74 11.39
C GLY A 82 2.03 23.66 11.67
N VAL A 83 2.89 24.10 10.75
CA VAL A 83 4.35 24.06 10.93
C VAL A 83 4.83 24.86 12.15
N GLU A 84 4.15 25.96 12.47
CA GLU A 84 4.42 26.78 13.66
C GLU A 84 4.28 25.96 14.96
N GLU A 85 3.36 24.99 14.98
CA GLU A 85 3.20 24.09 16.13
C GLU A 85 4.36 23.11 16.29
N SER A 86 5.07 22.79 15.21
CA SER A 86 6.24 21.91 15.26
C SER A 86 7.54 22.61 15.67
N MET A 87 7.56 23.93 15.63
CA MET A 87 8.73 24.77 15.98
C MET A 87 8.80 25.16 17.46
N ILE A 88 7.88 24.70 18.28
CA ILE A 88 7.85 24.99 19.71
C ILE A 88 8.91 24.12 20.40
N ASP A 89 9.87 24.73 21.07
CA ASP A 89 11.00 24.05 21.74
C ASP A 89 10.53 23.01 22.79
N GLU A 90 9.42 23.27 23.44
CA GLU A 90 8.85 22.42 24.49
C GLU A 90 7.90 21.36 23.96
N LYS A 91 7.79 21.17 22.63
CA LYS A 91 6.86 20.22 22.04
C LYS A 91 7.19 18.78 22.42
N VAL A 92 6.28 18.16 23.12
CA VAL A 92 6.30 16.71 23.40
C VAL A 92 5.47 15.97 22.38
N TYR A 93 6.03 14.90 21.82
CA TYR A 93 5.31 14.05 20.88
C TYR A 93 4.63 12.91 21.64
N ASP A 94 3.30 12.89 21.57
CA ASP A 94 2.52 11.81 22.17
C ASP A 94 2.56 10.54 21.30
N PRO A 95 2.64 9.34 21.90
CA PRO A 95 2.52 8.10 21.15
C PRO A 95 1.09 7.96 20.54
N PRO A 96 0.99 7.27 19.39
CA PRO A 96 2.04 6.52 18.71
C PRO A 96 2.94 7.41 17.84
N LEU A 97 4.25 7.26 17.99
CA LEU A 97 5.25 7.98 17.18
C LEU A 97 5.35 7.47 15.74
N ILE A 98 4.54 6.47 15.36
CA ILE A 98 4.48 5.88 14.03
C ILE A 98 3.16 6.23 13.38
N ASN A 99 3.24 6.86 12.21
CA ASN A 99 2.09 7.18 11.38
C ASN A 99 2.07 6.31 10.11
N ILE A 100 0.88 5.91 9.70
CA ILE A 100 0.66 5.11 8.49
C ILE A 100 -0.08 5.97 7.47
N ILE A 101 0.59 6.25 6.35
CA ILE A 101 -0.03 6.88 5.19
C ILE A 101 -0.89 5.82 4.50
N LYS A 102 -2.20 5.79 4.79
CA LYS A 102 -3.12 4.73 4.36
C LYS A 102 -3.15 4.53 2.85
N PHE A 103 -3.17 5.61 2.08
CA PHE A 103 -3.20 5.56 0.61
C PHE A 103 -1.83 5.21 -0.01
N ALA A 104 -0.74 5.25 0.77
CA ALA A 104 0.56 4.77 0.34
C ALA A 104 0.73 3.25 0.51
N CYS A 105 -0.20 2.59 1.19
CA CYS A 105 -0.16 1.15 1.39
C CYS A 105 -0.78 0.45 0.18
N HIS A 106 -0.03 -0.48 -0.42
CA HIS A 106 -0.66 -1.44 -1.33
C HIS A 106 -1.60 -2.31 -0.51
N LYS A 107 -2.85 -2.44 -0.97
CA LYS A 107 -3.74 -3.45 -0.40
C LYS A 107 -3.04 -4.79 -0.49
N CYS A 108 -2.73 -5.37 0.65
CA CYS A 108 -2.31 -6.77 0.69
C CYS A 108 -3.43 -7.58 0.05
N ALA A 109 -3.08 -8.47 -0.87
CA ALA A 109 -4.06 -9.38 -1.44
C ALA A 109 -4.75 -10.12 -0.30
N GLU A 110 -6.08 -10.14 -0.31
CA GLU A 110 -6.82 -10.92 0.67
C GLU A 110 -6.48 -12.39 0.48
N LYS A 111 -6.34 -13.12 1.57
CA LYS A 111 -6.20 -14.57 1.49
C LYS A 111 -7.42 -15.12 0.76
N ARG A 112 -7.22 -15.78 -0.35
CA ARG A 112 -8.28 -16.43 -1.11
C ARG A 112 -7.74 -17.65 -1.84
N VAL A 113 -8.64 -18.55 -2.23
CA VAL A 113 -8.32 -19.62 -3.16
C VAL A 113 -8.91 -19.23 -4.51
N VAL A 114 -8.08 -19.23 -5.54
CA VAL A 114 -8.46 -18.82 -6.89
C VAL A 114 -8.40 -20.02 -7.82
N VAL A 115 -9.38 -20.16 -8.69
CA VAL A 115 -9.35 -21.09 -9.81
C VAL A 115 -8.67 -20.39 -10.98
N THR A 116 -7.63 -20.99 -11.52
CA THR A 116 -6.92 -20.49 -12.69
C THR A 116 -7.52 -21.06 -13.99
N ASP A 117 -7.11 -20.50 -15.12
CA ASP A 117 -7.49 -20.98 -16.45
C ASP A 117 -7.01 -22.41 -16.73
N GLY A 118 -6.07 -22.92 -15.94
CA GLY A 118 -5.61 -24.31 -15.98
C GLY A 118 -6.65 -25.35 -15.53
N CYS A 119 -7.82 -24.93 -15.05
CA CYS A 119 -8.88 -25.85 -14.67
C CYS A 119 -9.41 -26.60 -15.91
N GLN A 120 -9.28 -27.93 -15.90
CA GLN A 120 -9.69 -28.77 -17.01
C GLN A 120 -11.14 -29.28 -16.89
N GLY A 121 -11.85 -28.93 -15.79
CA GLY A 121 -13.20 -29.46 -15.57
C GLY A 121 -13.21 -31.00 -15.52
N CYS A 122 -12.27 -31.57 -14.77
CA CYS A 122 -12.09 -33.03 -14.71
C CYS A 122 -13.38 -33.75 -14.27
N LEU A 123 -13.56 -34.99 -14.73
CA LEU A 123 -14.81 -35.73 -14.53
C LEU A 123 -15.13 -36.01 -13.04
N GLU A 124 -14.13 -36.30 -12.24
CA GLU A 124 -14.29 -36.70 -10.83
C GLU A 124 -14.41 -35.51 -9.86
N HIS A 125 -14.08 -34.31 -10.30
CA HIS A 125 -14.13 -33.08 -9.49
C HIS A 125 -13.58 -33.22 -8.05
N PRO A 126 -12.37 -33.76 -7.83
CA PRO A 126 -11.87 -34.04 -6.47
C PRO A 126 -11.80 -32.78 -5.60
N CYS A 127 -11.74 -31.60 -6.19
CA CYS A 127 -11.78 -30.32 -5.46
C CYS A 127 -13.12 -30.07 -4.75
N THR A 128 -14.24 -30.56 -5.28
CA THR A 128 -15.56 -30.45 -4.65
C THR A 128 -15.67 -31.43 -3.47
N GLU A 129 -15.20 -32.67 -3.65
CA GLU A 129 -15.25 -33.73 -2.64
C GLU A 129 -14.46 -33.40 -1.38
N VAL A 130 -13.27 -32.80 -1.52
CA VAL A 130 -12.42 -32.45 -0.38
C VAL A 130 -12.83 -31.16 0.35
N CYS A 131 -13.81 -30.43 -0.17
CA CYS A 131 -14.21 -29.16 0.40
C CYS A 131 -15.11 -29.33 1.61
N PRO A 132 -14.65 -29.05 2.86
CA PRO A 132 -15.44 -29.31 4.06
C PRO A 132 -16.64 -28.38 4.23
N LYS A 133 -16.70 -27.33 3.43
CA LYS A 133 -17.79 -26.33 3.45
C LYS A 133 -18.68 -26.36 2.20
N GLY A 134 -18.42 -27.26 1.27
CA GLY A 134 -19.15 -27.28 0.00
C GLY A 134 -19.07 -25.93 -0.76
N ALA A 135 -17.95 -25.23 -0.63
CA ALA A 135 -17.76 -23.91 -1.23
C ALA A 135 -17.36 -23.97 -2.71
N ILE A 136 -17.27 -25.16 -3.30
CA ILE A 136 -16.86 -25.34 -4.69
C ILE A 136 -18.02 -25.93 -5.47
N SER A 137 -18.39 -25.26 -6.54
CA SER A 137 -19.39 -25.71 -7.52
C SER A 137 -18.77 -25.78 -8.90
N ILE A 138 -19.44 -26.52 -9.81
CA ILE A 138 -19.02 -26.58 -11.21
C ILE A 138 -19.94 -25.67 -12.01
N VAL A 139 -19.39 -24.68 -12.65
CA VAL A 139 -20.12 -23.73 -13.50
C VAL A 139 -19.46 -23.72 -14.88
N HIS A 140 -20.26 -23.96 -15.91
CA HIS A 140 -19.77 -24.07 -17.29
C HIS A 140 -18.56 -25.03 -17.47
N GLY A 141 -18.58 -26.15 -16.74
CA GLY A 141 -17.53 -27.16 -16.80
C GLY A 141 -16.25 -26.82 -16.07
N LYS A 142 -16.19 -25.72 -15.35
CA LYS A 142 -15.03 -25.31 -14.54
C LYS A 142 -15.41 -25.13 -13.07
N SER A 143 -14.45 -25.35 -12.19
CA SER A 143 -14.64 -25.11 -10.77
C SER A 143 -14.85 -23.62 -10.49
N HIS A 144 -15.83 -23.33 -9.65
CA HIS A 144 -16.12 -22.00 -9.13
C HIS A 144 -16.11 -22.04 -7.61
N ILE A 145 -15.47 -21.06 -6.97
CA ILE A 145 -15.37 -20.98 -5.51
C ILE A 145 -16.28 -19.86 -5.01
N ASP A 146 -17.14 -20.20 -4.07
CA ASP A 146 -17.95 -19.26 -3.31
C ASP A 146 -17.09 -18.67 -2.19
N ASP A 147 -16.67 -17.40 -2.34
CA ASP A 147 -15.78 -16.73 -1.39
C ASP A 147 -16.40 -16.54 0.00
N GLU A 148 -17.73 -16.47 0.11
CA GLU A 148 -18.44 -16.33 1.39
C GLU A 148 -18.41 -17.62 2.20
N LYS A 149 -18.53 -18.77 1.53
CA LYS A 149 -18.48 -20.09 2.18
C LYS A 149 -17.05 -20.59 2.37
N CYS A 150 -16.10 -20.08 1.58
CA CYS A 150 -14.74 -20.56 1.54
C CYS A 150 -13.94 -20.15 2.80
N ILE A 151 -13.56 -21.13 3.61
CA ILE A 151 -12.68 -20.90 4.79
C ILE A 151 -11.19 -20.81 4.46
N LYS A 152 -10.84 -20.84 3.18
CA LYS A 152 -9.46 -20.62 2.69
C LYS A 152 -8.45 -21.66 3.21
N CYS A 153 -8.91 -22.89 3.49
CA CYS A 153 -8.07 -23.95 4.06
C CYS A 153 -7.04 -24.54 3.08
N GLY A 154 -7.26 -24.44 1.77
CA GLY A 154 -6.33 -24.90 0.73
C GLY A 154 -6.42 -26.40 0.40
N LYS A 155 -7.31 -27.19 0.99
CA LYS A 155 -7.44 -28.65 0.69
C LYS A 155 -7.69 -28.92 -0.78
N CYS A 156 -8.49 -28.09 -1.44
CA CYS A 156 -8.80 -28.22 -2.86
C CYS A 156 -7.57 -28.02 -3.77
N GLN A 157 -6.59 -27.22 -3.34
CA GLN A 157 -5.33 -27.06 -4.06
C GLN A 157 -4.55 -28.37 -4.09
N GLY A 158 -4.42 -29.03 -2.93
CA GLY A 158 -3.72 -30.33 -2.84
C GLY A 158 -4.42 -31.48 -3.56
N ALA A 159 -5.75 -31.39 -3.74
CA ALA A 159 -6.53 -32.42 -4.42
C ALA A 159 -6.60 -32.23 -5.94
N CYS A 160 -6.22 -31.07 -6.46
CA CYS A 160 -6.30 -30.78 -7.89
C CYS A 160 -5.12 -31.39 -8.65
N PRO A 161 -5.34 -32.36 -9.55
CA PRO A 161 -4.25 -33.00 -10.31
C PRO A 161 -3.60 -32.05 -11.33
N TYR A 162 -4.29 -30.96 -11.69
CA TYR A 162 -3.82 -29.96 -12.64
C TYR A 162 -3.23 -28.71 -11.97
N ASN A 163 -3.15 -28.67 -10.65
CA ASN A 163 -2.71 -27.49 -9.88
C ASN A 163 -3.45 -26.19 -10.26
N ALA A 164 -4.72 -26.32 -10.68
CA ALA A 164 -5.51 -25.19 -11.14
C ALA A 164 -6.12 -24.35 -10.01
N LEU A 165 -6.05 -24.80 -8.77
CA LEU A 165 -6.49 -24.04 -7.61
C LEU A 165 -5.28 -23.55 -6.82
N ILE A 166 -5.19 -22.25 -6.66
CA ILE A 166 -4.04 -21.60 -6.00
C ILE A 166 -4.52 -20.86 -4.76
N LYS A 167 -3.95 -21.19 -3.61
CA LYS A 167 -4.13 -20.42 -2.39
C LYS A 167 -3.20 -19.21 -2.43
N GLN A 168 -3.76 -18.02 -2.54
CA GLN A 168 -3.02 -16.77 -2.42
C GLN A 168 -2.82 -16.48 -0.93
N GLU A 169 -1.59 -16.47 -0.50
CA GLU A 169 -1.19 -16.04 0.84
C GLU A 169 -0.61 -14.63 0.79
N ARG A 170 -0.64 -13.93 1.95
CA ARG A 170 -0.01 -12.62 2.08
C ARG A 170 1.50 -12.70 1.87
#